data_0569b884d59d38ef7333c9317f20622f
#
_entry.id   0569b884d59d38ef7333c9317f20622f
#
_cell.length_a   1.000
_cell.length_b   1.000
_cell.length_c   1.000
_cell.angle_alpha   90.00
_cell.angle_beta   90.00
_cell.angle_gamma   90.00
#
_symmetry.space_group_name_H-M   'P 1'
#
loop_
_entity.id
_entity.type
_entity.pdbx_description
1 polymer ?
#
loop_
_entity_poly.entity_id
_entity_poly.type
_entity_poly.pdbx_seq_one_letter_code
_entity_poly.pdbx_strand_id
1 'polypeptide(L)'
;LLDRPPELVIEPATLGRTRWRMTTERGDKSAADDYIEPMNKTSPRALPASIDLTVALLAEAEYLADRSLGTVLYLALKMGRPIFLEGEAGVGKTEIAKVLSSTLGRRLIRLQCYEGLDIGAAVYEWNYAAQMISIRAAEAEGEHDRARLEHDVFSERFLIKRPLLQALEPDTAGAPVLLIDEIDRTDEAFEAYLLEVLADFQITIPEMGTVKAAHPPIVVITSNRTREVHDALKRRCLYHWVGYPTAERELAIVRAKVPGVSKKLTEQVVAFVQALRKQDLFKSPGVAETLDWAAALSELDVVALDPATVSDTLGVLLKYQDDIARLEGSKVKDLLDEAKSELRAAE
;
A
#
# COMPACT_ATOMS: atom_id res chain seq x y z
N LEU A 1 52.67 -25.37 -24.51
CA LEU A 1 52.73 -25.55 -23.06
C LEU A 1 51.83 -24.48 -22.43
N LEU A 2 50.56 -24.85 -22.20
CA LEU A 2 49.54 -24.02 -21.62
C LEU A 2 49.27 -24.56 -20.21
N ASP A 3 49.50 -23.72 -19.21
CA ASP A 3 49.19 -23.97 -17.83
C ASP A 3 47.67 -24.02 -17.59
N ARG A 4 47.20 -25.11 -16.97
CA ARG A 4 45.82 -25.22 -16.47
C ARG A 4 45.76 -24.69 -15.01
N PRO A 5 44.68 -23.98 -14.64
CA PRO A 5 44.48 -23.64 -13.24
C PRO A 5 43.97 -24.84 -12.41
N PRO A 6 44.20 -24.86 -11.08
CA PRO A 6 43.91 -26.01 -10.21
C PRO A 6 42.40 -26.23 -10.01
N GLU A 7 41.99 -27.50 -10.08
CA GLU A 7 40.67 -27.99 -9.75
C GLU A 7 40.40 -27.88 -8.24
N LEU A 8 39.28 -27.27 -7.90
CA LEU A 8 38.77 -27.23 -6.52
C LEU A 8 38.06 -28.55 -6.24
N VAL A 9 38.65 -29.38 -5.41
CA VAL A 9 38.02 -30.61 -4.89
C VAL A 9 37.12 -30.22 -3.71
N ILE A 10 35.80 -30.38 -3.89
CA ILE A 10 34.81 -30.23 -2.79
C ILE A 10 34.50 -31.65 -2.26
N GLU A 11 34.90 -31.93 -1.01
CA GLU A 11 34.47 -33.13 -0.30
C GLU A 11 32.98 -33.03 0.09
N PRO A 12 32.20 -34.11 -0.01
CA PRO A 12 30.79 -34.10 0.36
C PRO A 12 30.62 -34.28 1.88
N ALA A 13 30.00 -33.27 2.51
CA ALA A 13 29.55 -33.38 3.90
C ALA A 13 28.38 -34.36 4.01
N THR A 14 28.49 -35.27 4.96
CA THR A 14 27.53 -36.33 5.30
C THR A 14 26.20 -35.75 5.77
N LEU A 15 25.13 -35.90 4.95
CA LEU A 15 23.75 -35.58 5.30
C LEU A 15 23.14 -36.71 6.15
N GLY A 16 22.83 -36.39 7.40
CA GLY A 16 22.01 -37.22 8.28
C GLY A 16 20.60 -37.41 7.71
N ARG A 17 20.20 -38.66 7.53
CA ARG A 17 18.83 -39.03 7.05
C ARG A 17 17.80 -38.74 8.14
N THR A 18 17.01 -37.70 7.98
CA THR A 18 15.75 -37.54 8.71
C THR A 18 14.65 -38.29 7.98
N ARG A 19 14.13 -39.35 8.62
CA ARG A 19 13.11 -40.26 8.11
C ARG A 19 11.73 -39.61 8.32
N TRP A 20 11.12 -39.11 7.25
CA TRP A 20 9.71 -38.69 7.27
C TRP A 20 8.81 -39.92 7.29
N ARG A 21 8.00 -40.07 8.35
CA ARG A 21 6.89 -41.03 8.40
C ARG A 21 5.70 -40.39 7.76
N MET A 22 5.25 -40.93 6.61
CA MET A 22 3.91 -40.64 6.07
C MET A 22 2.90 -41.43 6.91
N THR A 23 2.06 -40.73 7.64
CA THR A 23 0.77 -41.23 8.10
C THR A 23 -0.29 -40.78 7.12
N THR A 24 -0.85 -41.72 6.40
CA THR A 24 -2.03 -41.52 5.54
C THR A 24 -3.25 -41.44 6.44
N GLU A 25 -3.79 -40.24 6.66
CA GLU A 25 -5.20 -40.05 7.00
C GLU A 25 -5.87 -39.27 5.86
N ARG A 26 -6.88 -39.92 5.31
CA ARG A 26 -7.77 -39.36 4.29
C ARG A 26 -8.58 -38.22 4.93
N GLY A 27 -8.48 -37.04 4.39
CA GLY A 27 -9.31 -35.91 4.71
C GLY A 27 -9.16 -34.88 3.61
N ASP A 28 -10.09 -34.94 2.66
CA ASP A 28 -10.27 -34.03 1.53
C ASP A 28 -10.37 -32.59 2.03
N LYS A 29 -9.35 -31.76 1.77
CA LYS A 29 -9.43 -30.29 1.79
C LYS A 29 -8.58 -29.76 0.66
N SER A 30 -9.24 -29.12 -0.30
CA SER A 30 -8.66 -28.46 -1.46
C SER A 30 -7.60 -27.44 -1.02
N ALA A 31 -6.41 -27.55 -1.63
CA ALA A 31 -5.32 -26.60 -1.52
C ALA A 31 -5.65 -25.34 -2.34
N ALA A 32 -6.38 -24.41 -1.75
CA ALA A 32 -6.66 -23.09 -2.33
C ALA A 32 -7.11 -22.10 -1.26
N ASP A 33 -6.37 -21.94 -0.16
CA ASP A 33 -6.63 -20.89 0.82
C ASP A 33 -5.41 -20.67 1.73
N ASP A 34 -4.27 -20.32 1.14
CA ASP A 34 -3.20 -19.63 1.88
C ASP A 34 -3.40 -18.11 1.78
N TYR A 35 -4.61 -17.65 2.15
CA TYR A 35 -4.81 -16.27 2.57
C TYR A 35 -4.32 -16.15 4.01
N ILE A 36 -3.28 -15.34 4.22
CA ILE A 36 -2.88 -14.87 5.54
C ILE A 36 -4.12 -14.24 6.18
N GLU A 37 -4.73 -14.93 7.15
CA GLU A 37 -5.80 -14.34 7.97
C GLU A 37 -5.22 -13.11 8.69
N PRO A 38 -5.80 -11.92 8.52
CA PRO A 38 -5.40 -10.79 9.33
C PRO A 38 -5.79 -11.07 10.78
N MET A 39 -4.81 -11.17 11.64
CA MET A 39 -4.99 -11.20 13.10
C MET A 39 -5.68 -9.89 13.52
N ASN A 40 -6.85 -10.02 14.02
CA ASN A 40 -7.74 -9.16 14.79
C ASN A 40 -9.11 -8.95 14.13
N LYS A 41 -10.05 -9.84 14.41
CA LYS A 41 -11.48 -9.64 14.11
C LYS A 41 -12.05 -8.62 15.11
N THR A 42 -11.75 -7.35 14.91
CA THR A 42 -12.55 -6.28 15.51
C THR A 42 -13.93 -6.30 14.85
N SER A 43 -14.99 -6.33 15.66
CA SER A 43 -16.36 -6.23 15.14
C SER A 43 -16.52 -4.98 14.29
N PRO A 44 -17.34 -5.01 13.20
CA PRO A 44 -17.56 -3.86 12.32
C PRO A 44 -17.95 -2.63 13.15
N ARG A 45 -17.19 -1.56 13.00
CA ARG A 45 -17.43 -0.30 13.72
C ARG A 45 -18.26 0.66 12.87
N ALA A 46 -19.15 1.43 13.51
CA ALA A 46 -19.87 2.50 12.84
C ALA A 46 -18.92 3.61 12.35
N LEU A 47 -19.30 4.28 11.27
CA LEU A 47 -18.56 5.43 10.76
C LEU A 47 -18.51 6.55 11.80
N PRO A 48 -17.42 7.33 11.89
CA PRO A 48 -17.29 8.42 12.85
C PRO A 48 -18.36 9.48 12.62
N ALA A 49 -18.95 10.00 13.72
CA ALA A 49 -20.06 10.96 13.67
C ALA A 49 -19.60 12.43 13.55
N SER A 50 -18.29 12.71 13.71
CA SER A 50 -17.74 14.06 13.64
C SER A 50 -16.32 14.07 13.12
N ILE A 51 -15.81 15.25 12.77
CA ILE A 51 -14.43 15.47 12.33
C ILE A 51 -13.46 15.03 13.45
N ASP A 52 -13.73 15.45 14.68
CA ASP A 52 -12.83 15.14 15.81
C ASP A 52 -12.77 13.64 16.09
N LEU A 53 -13.91 12.93 15.97
CA LEU A 53 -13.95 11.48 16.06
C LEU A 53 -13.23 10.80 14.88
N THR A 54 -13.21 11.41 13.70
CA THR A 54 -12.44 10.89 12.57
C THR A 54 -10.94 11.02 12.82
N VAL A 55 -10.49 12.16 13.34
CA VAL A 55 -9.07 12.35 13.73
C VAL A 55 -8.68 11.38 14.84
N ALA A 56 -9.54 11.22 15.86
CA ALA A 56 -9.31 10.28 16.96
C ALA A 56 -9.23 8.82 16.45
N LEU A 57 -10.13 8.43 15.54
CA LEU A 57 -10.12 7.10 14.90
C LEU A 57 -8.76 6.80 14.20
N LEU A 58 -8.22 7.78 13.48
CA LEU A 58 -6.92 7.61 12.82
C LEU A 58 -5.78 7.52 13.84
N ALA A 59 -5.85 8.30 14.91
CA ALA A 59 -4.84 8.28 15.97
C ALA A 59 -4.82 6.95 16.75
N GLU A 60 -5.94 6.21 16.84
CA GLU A 60 -5.98 4.86 17.43
C GLU A 60 -5.02 3.87 16.75
N ALA A 61 -4.75 4.05 15.46
CA ALA A 61 -3.77 3.28 14.68
C ALA A 61 -2.48 4.07 14.44
N GLU A 62 -2.16 5.02 15.30
CA GLU A 62 -0.95 5.84 15.27
C GLU A 62 -0.77 6.64 13.96
N TYR A 63 -1.87 6.96 13.28
CA TYR A 63 -1.86 7.87 12.15
C TYR A 63 -2.27 9.27 12.60
N LEU A 64 -1.26 10.15 12.71
CA LEU A 64 -1.46 11.52 13.20
C LEU A 64 -1.97 12.43 12.08
N ALA A 65 -3.29 12.48 11.88
CA ALA A 65 -3.92 13.35 10.90
C ALA A 65 -4.04 14.80 11.43
N ASP A 66 -3.92 15.77 10.51
CA ASP A 66 -4.36 17.13 10.81
C ASP A 66 -5.88 17.26 10.66
N ARG A 67 -6.43 18.39 11.14
CA ARG A 67 -7.87 18.66 11.05
C ARG A 67 -8.36 18.76 9.61
N SER A 68 -7.52 19.23 8.67
CA SER A 68 -7.90 19.34 7.25
C SER A 68 -8.15 17.97 6.64
N LEU A 69 -7.20 17.04 6.80
CA LEU A 69 -7.35 15.65 6.36
C LEU A 69 -8.54 14.98 7.06
N GLY A 70 -8.67 15.17 8.38
CA GLY A 70 -9.81 14.65 9.16
C GLY A 70 -11.15 15.16 8.65
N THR A 71 -11.22 16.41 8.23
CA THR A 71 -12.44 17.02 7.65
C THR A 71 -12.80 16.38 6.32
N VAL A 72 -11.83 16.26 5.40
CA VAL A 72 -12.08 15.68 4.08
C VAL A 72 -12.45 14.20 4.19
N LEU A 73 -11.79 13.43 5.05
CA LEU A 73 -12.14 12.04 5.33
C LEU A 73 -13.53 11.89 5.92
N TYR A 74 -13.88 12.70 6.93
CA TYR A 74 -15.22 12.71 7.51
C TYR A 74 -16.31 12.95 6.46
N LEU A 75 -16.08 13.94 5.57
CA LEU A 75 -17.01 14.24 4.49
C LEU A 75 -17.09 13.11 3.47
N ALA A 76 -15.95 12.50 3.10
CA ALA A 76 -15.91 11.37 2.19
C ALA A 76 -16.74 10.19 2.72
N LEU A 77 -16.54 9.83 3.98
CA LEU A 77 -17.28 8.77 4.66
C LEU A 77 -18.78 9.07 4.78
N LYS A 78 -19.13 10.31 5.14
CA LYS A 78 -20.51 10.74 5.33
C LYS A 78 -21.29 10.83 4.02
N MET A 79 -20.65 11.30 2.94
CA MET A 79 -21.25 11.48 1.61
C MET A 79 -21.17 10.23 0.74
N GLY A 80 -20.45 9.19 1.15
CA GLY A 80 -20.19 8.02 0.30
C GLY A 80 -19.41 8.34 -0.96
N ARG A 81 -18.53 9.37 -0.94
CA ARG A 81 -17.74 9.80 -2.08
C ARG A 81 -16.29 9.31 -1.96
N PRO A 82 -15.64 8.96 -3.08
CA PRO A 82 -14.21 8.66 -3.10
C PRO A 82 -13.39 9.84 -2.56
N ILE A 83 -12.29 9.54 -1.86
CA ILE A 83 -11.27 10.53 -1.53
C ILE A 83 -10.08 10.36 -2.47
N PHE A 84 -9.56 11.47 -2.98
CA PHE A 84 -8.37 11.53 -3.82
C PHE A 84 -7.23 12.20 -3.04
N LEU A 85 -6.21 11.42 -2.73
CA LEU A 85 -5.04 11.83 -1.97
C LEU A 85 -3.86 12.01 -2.93
N GLU A 86 -3.43 13.23 -3.12
CA GLU A 86 -2.28 13.57 -3.96
C GLU A 86 -1.16 14.14 -3.09
N GLY A 87 0.08 13.95 -3.47
CA GLY A 87 1.23 14.48 -2.73
C GLY A 87 2.51 13.70 -3.01
N GLU A 88 3.61 14.12 -2.41
CA GLU A 88 4.91 13.49 -2.59
C GLU A 88 4.93 12.01 -2.17
N ALA A 89 5.91 11.27 -2.70
CA ALA A 89 6.11 9.88 -2.27
C ALA A 89 6.54 9.83 -0.77
N GLY A 90 6.17 8.75 -0.08
CA GLY A 90 6.60 8.55 1.32
C GLY A 90 5.90 9.40 2.37
N VAL A 91 4.86 10.20 2.03
CA VAL A 91 4.12 11.04 3.01
C VAL A 91 2.97 10.31 3.73
N GLY A 92 2.75 9.03 3.43
CA GLY A 92 1.76 8.20 4.14
C GLY A 92 0.36 8.17 3.53
N LYS A 93 0.17 8.49 2.23
CA LYS A 93 -1.14 8.43 1.52
C LYS A 93 -1.79 7.04 1.58
N THR A 94 -1.04 6.01 1.20
CA THR A 94 -1.50 4.62 1.19
C THR A 94 -1.85 4.11 2.59
N GLU A 95 -1.17 4.62 3.63
CA GLU A 95 -1.40 4.23 5.02
C GLU A 95 -2.80 4.61 5.52
N ILE A 96 -3.39 5.70 5.00
CA ILE A 96 -4.75 6.13 5.36
C ILE A 96 -5.78 5.02 5.10
N ALA A 97 -5.69 4.32 3.96
CA ALA A 97 -6.61 3.23 3.64
C ALA A 97 -6.46 2.04 4.58
N LYS A 98 -5.22 1.68 4.95
CA LYS A 98 -4.93 0.61 5.90
C LYS A 98 -5.47 0.95 7.29
N VAL A 99 -5.24 2.18 7.74
CA VAL A 99 -5.73 2.67 9.03
C VAL A 99 -7.26 2.68 9.07
N LEU A 100 -7.93 3.17 8.02
CA LEU A 100 -9.40 3.11 7.92
C LEU A 100 -9.92 1.66 7.97
N SER A 101 -9.26 0.74 7.25
CA SER A 101 -9.61 -0.68 7.27
C SER A 101 -9.49 -1.28 8.67
N SER A 102 -8.34 -1.12 9.31
CA SER A 102 -8.07 -1.71 10.64
C SER A 102 -8.96 -1.11 11.74
N THR A 103 -9.11 0.21 11.78
CA THR A 103 -9.89 0.90 12.82
C THR A 103 -11.40 0.72 12.68
N LEU A 104 -11.91 0.57 11.45
CA LEU A 104 -13.32 0.30 11.18
C LEU A 104 -13.65 -1.20 11.19
N GLY A 105 -12.64 -2.08 11.28
CA GLY A 105 -12.83 -3.53 11.20
C GLY A 105 -13.37 -4.00 9.85
N ARG A 106 -12.97 -3.35 8.75
CA ARG A 106 -13.43 -3.62 7.38
C ARG A 106 -12.33 -4.22 6.52
N ARG A 107 -12.69 -5.06 5.56
CA ARG A 107 -11.74 -5.66 4.64
C ARG A 107 -11.05 -4.59 3.78
N LEU A 108 -9.71 -4.64 3.68
CA LEU A 108 -8.95 -3.82 2.74
C LEU A 108 -8.81 -4.59 1.42
N ILE A 109 -9.20 -3.93 0.33
CA ILE A 109 -8.98 -4.42 -1.02
C ILE A 109 -8.08 -3.41 -1.72
N ARG A 110 -6.93 -3.87 -2.22
CA ARG A 110 -5.95 -3.00 -2.88
C ARG A 110 -5.88 -3.30 -4.37
N LEU A 111 -6.05 -2.27 -5.17
CA LEU A 111 -5.70 -2.25 -6.58
C LEU A 111 -4.43 -1.40 -6.74
N GLN A 112 -3.29 -2.06 -6.92
CA GLN A 112 -2.04 -1.39 -7.26
C GLN A 112 -2.05 -1.04 -8.74
N CYS A 113 -2.00 0.24 -9.07
CA CYS A 113 -1.92 0.69 -10.45
C CYS A 113 -0.49 0.61 -10.99
N TYR A 114 -0.38 0.27 -12.26
CA TYR A 114 0.87 0.18 -13.00
C TYR A 114 0.61 0.47 -14.48
N GLU A 115 1.67 0.76 -15.23
CA GLU A 115 1.58 1.02 -16.67
C GLU A 115 1.10 -0.21 -17.43
N GLY A 116 0.04 -0.06 -18.23
CA GLY A 116 -0.57 -1.17 -18.95
C GLY A 116 -1.57 -1.99 -18.13
N LEU A 117 -2.02 -1.49 -16.95
CA LEU A 117 -3.10 -2.12 -16.21
C LEU A 117 -4.38 -2.15 -17.05
N ASP A 118 -4.88 -3.34 -17.34
CA ASP A 118 -6.11 -3.54 -18.10
C ASP A 118 -7.33 -3.87 -17.21
N ILE A 119 -8.50 -3.89 -17.84
CA ILE A 119 -9.76 -4.21 -17.17
C ILE A 119 -9.74 -5.64 -16.63
N GLY A 120 -9.14 -6.60 -17.35
CA GLY A 120 -9.05 -7.99 -16.92
C GLY A 120 -8.30 -8.16 -15.61
N ALA A 121 -7.17 -7.45 -15.46
CA ALA A 121 -6.38 -7.47 -14.23
C ALA A 121 -7.05 -6.71 -13.07
N ALA A 122 -7.90 -5.72 -13.35
CA ALA A 122 -8.52 -4.88 -12.33
C ALA A 122 -9.91 -5.35 -11.89
N VAL A 123 -10.68 -5.99 -12.78
CA VAL A 123 -12.12 -6.27 -12.59
C VAL A 123 -12.40 -7.74 -12.42
N TYR A 124 -12.20 -8.53 -13.47
CA TYR A 124 -12.40 -9.97 -13.48
C TYR A 124 -11.66 -10.63 -14.64
N GLU A 125 -11.45 -11.90 -14.50
CA GLU A 125 -10.88 -12.76 -15.52
C GLU A 125 -11.60 -14.12 -15.52
N TRP A 126 -11.78 -14.73 -16.69
CA TRP A 126 -12.29 -16.08 -16.77
C TRP A 126 -11.17 -17.11 -16.59
N ASN A 127 -11.37 -18.09 -15.75
CA ASN A 127 -10.46 -19.22 -15.58
C ASN A 127 -10.59 -20.19 -16.77
N TYR A 128 -10.06 -19.79 -17.92
CA TYR A 128 -10.14 -20.56 -19.16
C TYR A 128 -9.61 -21.99 -19.03
N ALA A 129 -8.55 -22.20 -18.24
CA ALA A 129 -8.00 -23.54 -18.02
C ALA A 129 -9.03 -24.45 -17.32
N ALA A 130 -9.68 -23.95 -16.28
CA ALA A 130 -10.72 -24.70 -15.57
C ALA A 130 -11.97 -24.90 -16.43
N GLN A 131 -12.38 -23.92 -17.24
CA GLN A 131 -13.47 -24.05 -18.20
C GLN A 131 -13.18 -25.15 -19.21
N MET A 132 -11.99 -25.20 -19.81
CA MET A 132 -11.61 -26.25 -20.78
C MET A 132 -11.60 -27.65 -20.17
N ILE A 133 -11.12 -27.79 -18.92
CA ILE A 133 -11.15 -29.05 -18.19
C ILE A 133 -12.61 -29.50 -17.97
N SER A 134 -13.49 -28.57 -17.55
CA SER A 134 -14.91 -28.85 -17.31
C SER A 134 -15.63 -29.27 -18.58
N ILE A 135 -15.38 -28.58 -19.71
CA ILE A 135 -15.96 -28.94 -21.01
C ILE A 135 -15.56 -30.37 -21.39
N ARG A 136 -14.28 -30.72 -21.32
CA ARG A 136 -13.79 -32.06 -21.66
C ARG A 136 -14.33 -33.14 -20.75
N ALA A 137 -14.51 -32.86 -19.47
CA ALA A 137 -15.12 -33.79 -18.53
C ALA A 137 -16.60 -34.06 -18.88
N ALA A 138 -17.36 -33.01 -19.17
CA ALA A 138 -18.76 -33.12 -19.58
C ALA A 138 -18.93 -33.91 -20.91
N GLU A 139 -18.07 -33.66 -21.90
CA GLU A 139 -18.03 -34.40 -23.14
C GLU A 139 -17.76 -35.91 -22.90
N ALA A 140 -16.84 -36.25 -22.00
CA ALA A 140 -16.51 -37.62 -21.64
C ALA A 140 -17.67 -38.35 -20.91
N GLU A 141 -18.48 -37.58 -20.17
CA GLU A 141 -19.70 -38.08 -19.50
C GLU A 141 -20.91 -38.18 -20.45
N GLY A 142 -20.77 -37.76 -21.71
CA GLY A 142 -21.81 -37.82 -22.74
C GLY A 142 -22.81 -36.67 -22.70
N GLU A 143 -22.46 -35.55 -22.07
CA GLU A 143 -23.26 -34.33 -22.12
C GLU A 143 -23.08 -33.67 -23.50
N HIS A 144 -24.17 -33.47 -24.23
CA HIS A 144 -24.19 -32.90 -25.58
C HIS A 144 -25.04 -31.62 -25.68
N ASP A 145 -25.65 -31.20 -24.59
CA ASP A 145 -26.42 -29.95 -24.55
C ASP A 145 -25.51 -28.73 -24.52
N ARG A 146 -25.32 -28.13 -25.70
CA ARG A 146 -24.47 -26.96 -25.87
C ARG A 146 -24.92 -25.75 -25.04
N ALA A 147 -26.23 -25.50 -24.96
CA ALA A 147 -26.76 -24.34 -24.24
C ALA A 147 -26.50 -24.46 -22.74
N ARG A 148 -26.57 -25.67 -22.21
CA ARG A 148 -26.23 -25.96 -20.82
C ARG A 148 -24.74 -25.80 -20.55
N LEU A 149 -23.88 -26.34 -21.43
CA LEU A 149 -22.43 -26.21 -21.32
C LEU A 149 -21.98 -24.73 -21.39
N GLU A 150 -22.55 -23.94 -22.33
CA GLU A 150 -22.29 -22.52 -22.44
C GLU A 150 -22.67 -21.76 -21.16
N HIS A 151 -23.84 -22.05 -20.59
CA HIS A 151 -24.27 -21.45 -19.34
C HIS A 151 -23.38 -21.85 -18.17
N ASP A 152 -22.97 -23.11 -18.09
CA ASP A 152 -22.16 -23.62 -16.98
C ASP A 152 -20.74 -23.07 -16.99
N VAL A 153 -20.11 -22.89 -18.18
CA VAL A 153 -18.73 -22.37 -18.28
C VAL A 153 -18.63 -20.89 -17.95
N PHE A 154 -19.70 -20.10 -18.09
CA PHE A 154 -19.76 -18.70 -17.69
C PHE A 154 -20.46 -18.50 -16.33
N SER A 155 -20.38 -19.51 -15.48
CA SER A 155 -20.86 -19.41 -14.10
C SER A 155 -19.81 -18.78 -13.16
N GLU A 156 -20.26 -18.31 -12.02
CA GLU A 156 -19.41 -17.70 -10.97
C GLU A 156 -18.22 -18.60 -10.54
N ARG A 157 -18.37 -19.92 -10.68
CA ARG A 157 -17.34 -20.93 -10.39
C ARG A 157 -16.04 -20.70 -11.17
N PHE A 158 -16.12 -20.16 -12.39
CA PHE A 158 -14.97 -19.92 -13.26
C PHE A 158 -14.55 -18.44 -13.31
N LEU A 159 -15.25 -17.58 -12.57
CA LEU A 159 -14.96 -16.17 -12.51
C LEU A 159 -13.86 -15.89 -11.48
N ILE A 160 -12.72 -15.41 -11.93
CA ILE A 160 -11.65 -14.90 -11.06
C ILE A 160 -11.95 -13.44 -10.78
N LYS A 161 -12.46 -13.14 -9.58
CA LYS A 161 -12.80 -11.79 -9.16
C LYS A 161 -11.53 -11.01 -8.83
N ARG A 162 -11.33 -9.87 -9.48
CA ARG A 162 -10.24 -8.95 -9.29
C ARG A 162 -10.65 -7.81 -8.35
N PRO A 163 -9.74 -6.93 -7.89
CA PRO A 163 -10.02 -6.00 -6.80
C PRO A 163 -11.26 -5.13 -6.96
N LEU A 164 -11.55 -4.61 -8.17
CA LEU A 164 -12.73 -3.77 -8.38
C LEU A 164 -14.04 -4.55 -8.20
N LEU A 165 -14.13 -5.76 -8.74
CA LEU A 165 -15.32 -6.61 -8.56
C LEU A 165 -15.47 -7.08 -7.11
N GLN A 166 -14.36 -7.47 -6.46
CA GLN A 166 -14.37 -7.86 -5.04
C GLN A 166 -14.88 -6.74 -4.14
N ALA A 167 -14.61 -5.48 -4.49
CA ALA A 167 -15.04 -4.32 -3.71
C ALA A 167 -16.55 -4.06 -3.79
N LEU A 168 -17.23 -4.59 -4.81
CA LEU A 168 -18.69 -4.45 -4.98
C LEU A 168 -19.47 -5.58 -4.30
N GLU A 169 -18.80 -6.65 -3.91
CA GLU A 169 -19.47 -7.79 -3.27
C GLU A 169 -19.90 -7.47 -1.83
N PRO A 170 -21.00 -8.08 -1.39
CA PRO A 170 -21.42 -7.98 -0.01
C PRO A 170 -20.34 -8.54 0.93
N ASP A 171 -20.04 -7.81 2.01
CA ASP A 171 -19.15 -8.27 3.06
C ASP A 171 -19.87 -8.21 4.42
N THR A 172 -19.70 -9.26 5.23
CA THR A 172 -20.32 -9.35 6.57
C THR A 172 -19.76 -8.33 7.54
N ALA A 173 -18.54 -7.84 7.31
CA ALA A 173 -17.91 -6.76 8.07
C ALA A 173 -18.34 -5.36 7.61
N GLY A 174 -19.31 -5.26 6.68
CA GLY A 174 -19.75 -3.99 6.07
C GLY A 174 -18.94 -3.66 4.80
N ALA A 175 -19.30 -2.55 4.15
CA ALA A 175 -18.65 -2.14 2.90
C ALA A 175 -17.13 -2.06 3.04
N PRO A 176 -16.34 -2.70 2.16
CA PRO A 176 -14.89 -2.76 2.26
C PRO A 176 -14.24 -1.39 2.03
N VAL A 177 -12.97 -1.27 2.40
CA VAL A 177 -12.10 -0.16 1.98
C VAL A 177 -11.40 -0.58 0.68
N LEU A 178 -11.69 0.13 -0.41
CA LEU A 178 -11.02 -0.03 -1.70
C LEU A 178 -9.92 1.02 -1.82
N LEU A 179 -8.68 0.57 -1.87
CA LEU A 179 -7.51 1.40 -2.14
C LEU A 179 -7.12 1.25 -3.62
N ILE A 180 -7.23 2.32 -4.38
CA ILE A 180 -6.70 2.45 -5.74
C ILE A 180 -5.38 3.22 -5.62
N ASP A 181 -4.27 2.50 -5.66
CA ASP A 181 -2.96 3.01 -5.30
C ASP A 181 -2.15 3.39 -6.54
N GLU A 182 -1.56 4.60 -6.55
CA GLU A 182 -0.75 5.16 -7.63
C GLU A 182 -1.50 5.25 -8.98
N ILE A 183 -2.70 5.85 -9.00
CA ILE A 183 -3.55 5.99 -10.20
C ILE A 183 -2.83 6.73 -11.34
N ASP A 184 -1.90 7.61 -11.03
CA ASP A 184 -1.05 8.33 -11.98
C ASP A 184 -0.11 7.43 -12.81
N ARG A 185 -0.10 6.12 -12.57
CA ARG A 185 0.62 5.12 -13.37
C ARG A 185 -0.25 4.42 -14.43
N THR A 186 -1.55 4.66 -14.44
CA THR A 186 -2.46 4.11 -15.46
C THR A 186 -2.62 5.03 -16.66
N ASP A 187 -3.26 4.56 -17.71
CA ASP A 187 -3.61 5.37 -18.86
C ASP A 187 -4.99 6.04 -18.73
N GLU A 188 -5.32 6.92 -19.68
CA GLU A 188 -6.61 7.64 -19.71
C GLU A 188 -7.79 6.70 -19.94
N ALA A 189 -7.60 5.58 -20.65
CA ALA A 189 -8.67 4.63 -20.91
C ALA A 189 -9.10 3.94 -19.62
N PHE A 190 -8.16 3.56 -18.77
CA PHE A 190 -8.45 3.01 -17.46
C PHE A 190 -9.11 4.03 -16.52
N GLU A 191 -8.67 5.30 -16.54
CA GLU A 191 -9.32 6.36 -15.76
C GLU A 191 -10.78 6.58 -16.20
N ALA A 192 -11.05 6.55 -17.51
CA ALA A 192 -12.41 6.65 -18.04
C ALA A 192 -13.30 5.49 -17.58
N TYR A 193 -12.76 4.28 -17.55
CA TYR A 193 -13.44 3.11 -17.01
C TYR A 193 -13.74 3.25 -15.51
N LEU A 194 -12.77 3.72 -14.72
CA LEU A 194 -12.98 3.99 -13.28
C LEU A 194 -14.07 5.04 -13.05
N LEU A 195 -14.18 6.05 -13.93
CA LEU A 195 -15.25 7.04 -13.85
C LEU A 195 -16.64 6.40 -13.93
N GLU A 196 -16.82 5.40 -14.78
CA GLU A 196 -18.07 4.64 -14.90
C GLU A 196 -18.33 3.82 -13.64
N VAL A 197 -17.36 3.04 -13.20
CA VAL A 197 -17.47 2.17 -12.01
C VAL A 197 -17.78 2.98 -10.74
N LEU A 198 -17.09 4.09 -10.54
CA LEU A 198 -17.24 4.93 -9.33
C LEU A 198 -18.49 5.82 -9.36
N ALA A 199 -19.17 5.94 -10.51
CA ALA A 199 -20.42 6.69 -10.60
C ALA A 199 -21.56 5.98 -9.85
N ASP A 200 -21.73 4.71 -10.16
CA ASP A 200 -22.89 3.93 -9.73
C ASP A 200 -22.51 2.72 -8.88
N PHE A 201 -21.21 2.51 -8.63
CA PHE A 201 -20.63 1.34 -7.96
C PHE A 201 -21.17 0.05 -8.55
N GLN A 202 -21.09 -0.07 -9.86
CA GLN A 202 -21.54 -1.23 -10.62
C GLN A 202 -20.54 -1.61 -11.72
N ILE A 203 -20.56 -2.89 -12.08
CA ILE A 203 -19.77 -3.47 -13.15
C ILE A 203 -20.67 -4.40 -13.95
N THR A 204 -20.64 -4.30 -15.28
CA THR A 204 -21.36 -5.19 -16.16
C THR A 204 -20.41 -6.26 -16.70
N ILE A 205 -20.73 -7.52 -16.43
CA ILE A 205 -20.06 -8.71 -16.99
C ILE A 205 -20.97 -9.22 -18.10
N PRO A 206 -20.56 -9.22 -19.38
CA PRO A 206 -21.43 -9.53 -20.51
C PRO A 206 -22.22 -10.84 -20.34
N GLU A 207 -21.59 -11.87 -19.80
CA GLU A 207 -22.15 -13.21 -19.67
C GLU A 207 -23.01 -13.40 -18.41
N MET A 208 -22.85 -12.54 -17.39
CA MET A 208 -23.52 -12.70 -16.09
C MET A 208 -24.46 -11.54 -15.74
N GLY A 209 -24.36 -10.40 -16.47
CA GLY A 209 -25.13 -9.21 -16.18
C GLY A 209 -24.41 -8.21 -15.29
N THR A 210 -25.18 -7.31 -14.65
CA THR A 210 -24.62 -6.19 -13.86
C THR A 210 -24.53 -6.55 -12.38
N VAL A 211 -23.33 -6.47 -11.83
CA VAL A 211 -23.05 -6.55 -10.39
C VAL A 211 -23.03 -5.13 -9.84
N LYS A 212 -23.88 -4.84 -8.87
CA LYS A 212 -23.97 -3.55 -8.18
C LYS A 212 -23.74 -3.72 -6.69
N ALA A 213 -22.93 -2.82 -6.11
CA ALA A 213 -22.70 -2.83 -4.68
C ALA A 213 -23.99 -2.52 -3.90
N ALA A 214 -24.35 -3.38 -2.95
CA ALA A 214 -25.45 -3.11 -2.02
C ALA A 214 -25.13 -1.91 -1.11
N HIS A 215 -23.86 -1.80 -0.73
CA HIS A 215 -23.31 -0.68 0.03
C HIS A 215 -22.02 -0.23 -0.65
N PRO A 216 -21.91 1.03 -1.09
CA PRO A 216 -20.70 1.55 -1.73
C PRO A 216 -19.46 1.33 -0.87
N PRO A 217 -18.34 0.85 -1.44
CA PRO A 217 -17.08 0.75 -0.73
C PRO A 217 -16.57 2.13 -0.30
N ILE A 218 -15.74 2.16 0.76
CA ILE A 218 -14.97 3.36 1.09
C ILE A 218 -13.78 3.40 0.14
N VAL A 219 -13.79 4.36 -0.80
CA VAL A 219 -12.76 4.42 -1.85
C VAL A 219 -11.72 5.46 -1.50
N VAL A 220 -10.46 5.02 -1.47
CA VAL A 220 -9.27 5.87 -1.32
C VAL A 220 -8.44 5.73 -2.59
N ILE A 221 -8.21 6.84 -3.28
CA ILE A 221 -7.38 6.91 -4.49
C ILE A 221 -6.11 7.68 -4.13
N THR A 222 -4.95 7.17 -4.50
CA THR A 222 -3.66 7.84 -4.26
C THR A 222 -2.97 8.19 -5.58
N SER A 223 -2.22 9.30 -5.57
CA SER A 223 -1.38 9.75 -6.68
C SER A 223 -0.07 10.35 -6.15
N ASN A 224 1.05 10.02 -6.80
CA ASN A 224 2.36 10.64 -6.57
C ASN A 224 2.62 11.79 -7.56
N ARG A 225 1.62 12.12 -8.40
CA ARG A 225 1.70 13.17 -9.40
C ARG A 225 2.84 12.97 -10.41
N THR A 226 3.13 11.71 -10.78
CA THR A 226 4.10 11.42 -11.85
C THR A 226 3.58 11.85 -13.21
N ARG A 227 2.25 11.90 -13.38
CA ARG A 227 1.54 12.56 -14.47
C ARG A 227 0.23 13.19 -13.94
N GLU A 228 -0.37 14.07 -14.73
CA GLU A 228 -1.70 14.62 -14.45
C GLU A 228 -2.77 13.53 -14.62
N VAL A 229 -3.65 13.43 -13.62
CA VAL A 229 -4.85 12.59 -13.63
C VAL A 229 -6.01 13.40 -14.17
N HIS A 230 -6.87 12.79 -14.98
CA HIS A 230 -7.95 13.46 -15.69
C HIS A 230 -8.91 14.17 -14.71
N ASP A 231 -9.23 15.42 -15.00
CA ASP A 231 -10.09 16.27 -14.16
C ASP A 231 -11.45 15.66 -13.82
N ALA A 232 -12.03 14.89 -14.75
CA ALA A 232 -13.32 14.25 -14.53
C ALA A 232 -13.28 13.27 -13.34
N LEU A 233 -12.16 12.57 -13.13
CA LEU A 233 -11.98 11.68 -11.97
C LEU A 233 -11.84 12.51 -10.70
N LYS A 234 -10.99 13.54 -10.70
CA LYS A 234 -10.80 14.44 -9.55
C LYS A 234 -12.11 15.10 -9.11
N ARG A 235 -12.97 15.54 -10.04
CA ARG A 235 -14.28 16.17 -9.73
C ARG A 235 -15.28 15.24 -9.04
N ARG A 236 -15.15 13.92 -9.22
CA ARG A 236 -16.00 12.93 -8.52
C ARG A 236 -15.53 12.63 -7.10
N CYS A 237 -14.29 12.97 -6.79
CA CYS A 237 -13.66 12.72 -5.50
C CYS A 237 -13.72 13.97 -4.59
N LEU A 238 -13.50 13.75 -3.32
CA LEU A 238 -13.06 14.80 -2.41
C LEU A 238 -11.54 14.81 -2.44
N TYR A 239 -10.96 15.97 -2.76
CA TYR A 239 -9.52 16.12 -2.96
C TYR A 239 -8.81 16.56 -1.69
N HIS A 240 -7.65 15.98 -1.42
CA HIS A 240 -6.75 16.44 -0.38
C HIS A 240 -5.29 16.29 -0.80
N TRP A 241 -4.52 17.37 -0.63
CA TRP A 241 -3.07 17.34 -0.81
C TRP A 241 -2.39 16.91 0.50
N VAL A 242 -1.63 15.80 0.46
CA VAL A 242 -0.84 15.32 1.60
C VAL A 242 0.59 15.83 1.43
N GLY A 243 0.91 16.90 2.13
CA GLY A 243 2.26 17.48 2.14
C GLY A 243 3.17 16.83 3.18
N TYR A 244 4.42 17.26 3.19
CA TYR A 244 5.34 16.94 4.29
C TYR A 244 4.79 17.49 5.61
N PRO A 245 4.91 16.74 6.72
CA PRO A 245 4.47 17.21 8.02
C PRO A 245 5.37 18.35 8.54
N THR A 246 4.82 19.16 9.44
CA THR A 246 5.64 20.09 10.24
C THR A 246 6.61 19.30 11.13
N ALA A 247 7.69 19.95 11.56
CA ALA A 247 8.68 19.32 12.45
C ALA A 247 8.05 18.73 13.72
N GLU A 248 7.10 19.43 14.33
CA GLU A 248 6.38 18.96 15.52
C GLU A 248 5.58 17.68 15.24
N ARG A 249 4.88 17.65 14.10
CA ARG A 249 4.08 16.48 13.71
C ARG A 249 4.96 15.30 13.31
N GLU A 250 6.05 15.55 12.58
CA GLU A 250 7.01 14.50 12.21
C GLU A 250 7.70 13.90 13.44
N LEU A 251 8.05 14.74 14.42
CA LEU A 251 8.56 14.30 15.71
C LEU A 251 7.59 13.36 16.44
N ALA A 252 6.30 13.75 16.46
CA ALA A 252 5.27 12.91 17.05
C ALA A 252 5.10 11.58 16.29
N ILE A 253 5.17 11.59 14.96
CA ILE A 253 5.10 10.37 14.12
C ILE A 253 6.28 9.44 14.41
N VAL A 254 7.52 9.95 14.43
CA VAL A 254 8.70 9.13 14.71
C VAL A 254 8.63 8.52 16.10
N ARG A 255 8.21 9.28 17.12
CA ARG A 255 8.02 8.77 18.50
C ARG A 255 6.98 7.67 18.61
N ALA A 256 5.89 7.78 17.85
CA ALA A 256 4.84 6.76 17.83
C ALA A 256 5.29 5.49 17.11
N LYS A 257 5.95 5.64 15.94
CA LYS A 257 6.27 4.51 15.05
C LYS A 257 7.62 3.83 15.37
N VAL A 258 8.55 4.53 16.03
CA VAL A 258 9.90 4.02 16.37
C VAL A 258 10.18 4.28 17.86
N PRO A 259 9.47 3.61 18.78
CA PRO A 259 9.55 3.94 20.23
C PRO A 259 10.91 3.63 20.87
N GLY A 260 11.78 2.85 20.21
CA GLY A 260 13.13 2.53 20.71
C GLY A 260 14.14 3.68 20.60
N VAL A 261 13.87 4.72 19.82
CA VAL A 261 14.78 5.84 19.58
C VAL A 261 14.74 6.84 20.74
N SER A 262 15.91 7.27 21.23
CA SER A 262 15.98 8.26 22.30
C SER A 262 15.35 9.60 21.87
N LYS A 263 14.77 10.34 22.82
CA LYS A 263 14.16 11.66 22.56
C LYS A 263 15.13 12.59 21.83
N LYS A 264 16.39 12.66 22.29
CA LYS A 264 17.42 13.53 21.71
C LYS A 264 17.76 13.16 20.27
N LEU A 265 17.90 11.86 19.98
CA LEU A 265 18.20 11.40 18.62
C LEU A 265 17.01 11.66 17.69
N THR A 266 15.78 11.41 18.14
CA THR A 266 14.57 11.72 17.36
C THR A 266 14.48 13.20 16.97
N GLU A 267 14.77 14.11 17.90
CA GLU A 267 14.79 15.56 17.65
C GLU A 267 15.84 15.92 16.60
N GLN A 268 17.05 15.34 16.70
CA GLN A 268 18.11 15.58 15.73
C GLN A 268 17.80 15.01 14.34
N VAL A 269 17.21 13.82 14.26
CA VAL A 269 16.78 13.18 13.02
C VAL A 269 15.75 14.06 12.30
N VAL A 270 14.70 14.48 13.00
CA VAL A 270 13.66 15.32 12.42
C VAL A 270 14.21 16.67 11.98
N ALA A 271 15.01 17.34 12.82
CA ALA A 271 15.60 18.63 12.47
C ALA A 271 16.50 18.53 11.23
N PHE A 272 17.32 17.47 11.15
CA PHE A 272 18.18 17.25 9.98
C PHE A 272 17.36 16.99 8.71
N VAL A 273 16.31 16.15 8.76
CA VAL A 273 15.43 15.88 7.61
C VAL A 273 14.69 17.14 7.17
N GLN A 274 14.22 17.96 8.10
CA GLN A 274 13.56 19.24 7.80
C GLN A 274 14.54 20.23 7.11
N ALA A 275 15.79 20.31 7.57
CA ALA A 275 16.83 21.11 6.92
C ALA A 275 17.19 20.56 5.54
N LEU A 276 17.24 19.23 5.40
CA LEU A 276 17.53 18.55 4.15
C LEU A 276 16.45 18.82 3.09
N ARG A 277 15.17 18.84 3.46
CA ARG A 277 14.06 19.18 2.55
C ARG A 277 14.07 20.60 2.01
N LYS A 278 14.81 21.52 2.67
CA LYS A 278 15.02 22.89 2.18
C LYS A 278 16.09 22.97 1.08
N GLN A 279 16.86 21.89 0.87
CA GLN A 279 17.90 21.83 -0.16
C GLN A 279 17.30 21.55 -1.53
N ASP A 280 18.02 21.95 -2.60
CA ASP A 280 17.67 21.65 -3.99
C ASP A 280 18.07 20.21 -4.32
N LEU A 281 17.20 19.26 -3.95
CA LEU A 281 17.35 17.83 -4.20
C LEU A 281 16.45 17.40 -5.36
N PHE A 282 16.91 16.41 -6.11
CA PHE A 282 16.07 15.76 -7.12
C PHE A 282 14.83 15.14 -6.48
N LYS A 283 15.01 14.53 -5.28
CA LYS A 283 13.91 13.97 -4.51
C LYS A 283 14.15 14.14 -3.02
N SER A 284 13.32 14.96 -2.40
CA SER A 284 13.34 15.13 -0.95
C SER A 284 12.84 13.89 -0.23
N PRO A 285 13.43 13.52 0.94
CA PRO A 285 13.00 12.36 1.71
C PRO A 285 11.59 12.57 2.30
N GLY A 286 10.74 11.55 2.20
CA GLY A 286 9.43 11.50 2.82
C GLY A 286 9.48 11.12 4.30
N VAL A 287 8.31 10.97 4.89
CA VAL A 287 8.17 10.47 6.29
C VAL A 287 8.63 9.02 6.40
N ALA A 288 8.39 8.22 5.36
CA ALA A 288 8.82 6.81 5.34
C ALA A 288 10.34 6.71 5.47
N GLU A 289 11.09 7.50 4.69
CA GLU A 289 12.55 7.53 4.76
C GLU A 289 13.04 8.07 6.11
N THR A 290 12.32 9.02 6.73
CA THR A 290 12.64 9.50 8.09
C THR A 290 12.50 8.38 9.13
N LEU A 291 11.41 7.59 9.05
CA LEU A 291 11.18 6.45 9.94
C LEU A 291 12.22 5.36 9.75
N ASP A 292 12.53 5.02 8.49
CA ASP A 292 13.56 4.02 8.16
C ASP A 292 14.93 4.44 8.69
N TRP A 293 15.27 5.72 8.54
CA TRP A 293 16.54 6.25 9.03
C TRP A 293 16.61 6.27 10.56
N ALA A 294 15.54 6.71 11.24
CA ALA A 294 15.47 6.65 12.69
C ALA A 294 15.63 5.23 13.23
N ALA A 295 14.99 4.24 12.58
CA ALA A 295 15.14 2.83 12.92
C ALA A 295 16.57 2.32 12.67
N ALA A 296 17.16 2.65 11.51
CA ALA A 296 18.52 2.26 11.17
C ALA A 296 19.56 2.83 12.17
N LEU A 297 19.40 4.10 12.56
CA LEU A 297 20.26 4.70 13.56
C LEU A 297 20.12 4.04 14.96
N SER A 298 18.93 3.59 15.29
CA SER A 298 18.69 2.82 16.52
C SER A 298 19.37 1.45 16.49
N GLU A 299 19.34 0.74 15.37
CA GLU A 299 20.05 -0.55 15.19
C GLU A 299 21.59 -0.40 15.23
N LEU A 300 22.10 0.79 14.95
CA LEU A 300 23.51 1.13 15.05
C LEU A 300 23.91 1.66 16.45
N ASP A 301 23.01 1.62 17.44
CA ASP A 301 23.21 2.15 18.79
C ASP A 301 23.65 3.64 18.82
N VAL A 302 23.22 4.43 17.82
CA VAL A 302 23.56 5.84 17.73
C VAL A 302 22.81 6.64 18.80
N VAL A 303 23.56 7.36 19.64
CA VAL A 303 22.98 8.20 20.71
C VAL A 303 22.76 9.64 20.26
N ALA A 304 23.57 10.14 19.34
CA ALA A 304 23.48 11.47 18.78
C ALA A 304 24.11 11.52 17.38
N LEU A 305 23.58 12.37 16.51
CA LEU A 305 24.11 12.52 15.15
C LEU A 305 25.46 13.22 15.15
N ASP A 306 26.39 12.65 14.40
CA ASP A 306 27.67 13.24 14.01
C ASP A 306 27.84 13.16 12.48
N PRO A 307 28.74 13.97 11.88
CA PRO A 307 28.89 14.05 10.44
C PRO A 307 29.27 12.72 9.76
N ALA A 308 30.05 11.87 10.43
CA ALA A 308 30.48 10.59 9.87
C ALA A 308 29.29 9.62 9.81
N THR A 309 28.56 9.45 10.91
CA THR A 309 27.35 8.63 10.99
C THR A 309 26.30 9.08 9.95
N VAL A 310 26.09 10.39 9.78
CA VAL A 310 25.17 10.92 8.77
C VAL A 310 25.63 10.55 7.38
N SER A 311 26.92 10.78 7.05
CA SER A 311 27.47 10.43 5.71
C SER A 311 27.33 8.95 5.39
N ASP A 312 27.64 8.08 6.34
CA ASP A 312 27.58 6.62 6.17
C ASP A 312 26.15 6.10 5.98
N THR A 313 25.15 6.85 6.48
CA THR A 313 23.74 6.45 6.46
C THR A 313 22.87 7.26 5.48
N LEU A 314 23.43 8.21 4.71
CA LEU A 314 22.70 9.04 3.74
C LEU A 314 21.89 8.20 2.73
N GLY A 315 22.38 7.02 2.34
CA GLY A 315 21.67 6.11 1.43
C GLY A 315 20.33 5.57 1.98
N VAL A 316 20.09 5.68 3.30
CA VAL A 316 18.78 5.36 3.89
C VAL A 316 17.77 6.48 3.61
N LEU A 317 18.20 7.75 3.63
CA LEU A 317 17.36 8.91 3.37
C LEU A 317 17.23 9.21 1.88
N LEU A 318 18.33 9.19 1.13
CA LEU A 318 18.41 9.61 -0.25
C LEU A 318 18.57 8.40 -1.16
N LYS A 319 17.79 8.38 -2.25
CA LYS A 319 17.75 7.25 -3.20
C LYS A 319 18.40 7.57 -4.55
N TYR A 320 18.98 8.78 -4.69
CA TYR A 320 19.66 9.22 -5.90
C TYR A 320 21.10 9.58 -5.59
N GLN A 321 22.02 9.02 -6.37
CA GLN A 321 23.46 9.23 -6.18
C GLN A 321 23.85 10.71 -6.31
N ASP A 322 23.21 11.46 -7.22
CA ASP A 322 23.47 12.87 -7.41
C ASP A 322 23.09 13.71 -6.19
N ASP A 323 22.02 13.35 -5.49
CA ASP A 323 21.61 14.00 -4.24
C ASP A 323 22.60 13.70 -3.12
N ILE A 324 23.06 12.44 -3.02
CA ILE A 324 24.08 12.03 -2.03
C ILE A 324 25.39 12.79 -2.31
N ALA A 325 25.87 12.80 -3.57
CA ALA A 325 27.09 13.49 -3.95
C ALA A 325 27.06 15.00 -3.69
N ARG A 326 25.88 15.64 -3.83
CA ARG A 326 25.70 17.07 -3.51
C ARG A 326 25.90 17.37 -2.03
N LEU A 327 25.72 16.41 -1.15
CA LEU A 327 25.84 16.54 0.31
C LEU A 327 27.18 16.07 0.84
N GLU A 328 28.00 15.38 0.03
CA GLU A 328 29.31 14.92 0.47
C GLU A 328 30.24 16.05 0.94
N GLY A 329 31.13 15.73 1.87
CA GLY A 329 32.13 16.64 2.41
C GLY A 329 31.61 17.58 3.50
N SER A 330 31.90 18.88 3.40
CA SER A 330 31.55 19.87 4.42
C SER A 330 30.04 20.11 4.55
N LYS A 331 29.25 19.88 3.50
CA LYS A 331 27.81 20.21 3.50
C LYS A 331 26.99 19.40 4.50
N VAL A 332 27.31 18.11 4.71
CA VAL A 332 26.67 17.32 5.79
C VAL A 332 26.90 17.96 7.14
N LYS A 333 28.15 18.41 7.41
CA LYS A 333 28.49 19.08 8.66
C LYS A 333 27.73 20.39 8.81
N ASP A 334 27.71 21.23 7.76
CA ASP A 334 27.02 22.50 7.77
C ASP A 334 25.53 22.37 8.05
N LEU A 335 24.85 21.41 7.36
CA LEU A 335 23.45 21.11 7.59
C LEU A 335 23.17 20.55 8.99
N LEU A 336 24.05 19.71 9.51
CA LEU A 336 23.91 19.16 10.86
C LEU A 336 24.10 20.24 11.93
N ASP A 337 25.02 21.18 11.72
CA ASP A 337 25.24 22.31 12.61
C ASP A 337 24.05 23.27 12.55
N GLU A 338 23.49 23.56 11.37
CA GLU A 338 22.24 24.31 11.19
C GLU A 338 21.08 23.68 11.96
N ALA A 339 20.82 22.37 11.74
CA ALA A 339 19.77 21.65 12.42
C ALA A 339 19.92 21.66 13.95
N LYS A 340 21.14 21.48 14.46
CA LYS A 340 21.43 21.57 15.90
C LYS A 340 21.23 22.98 16.45
N SER A 341 21.52 24.02 15.65
CA SER A 341 21.32 25.43 16.04
C SER A 341 19.82 25.76 16.13
N GLU A 342 19.02 25.31 15.14
CA GLU A 342 17.56 25.50 15.17
C GLU A 342 16.92 24.81 16.40
N LEU A 343 17.39 23.62 16.78
CA LEU A 343 16.89 22.93 17.99
C LEU A 343 17.18 23.72 19.27
N ARG A 344 18.41 24.28 19.41
CA ARG A 344 18.79 25.08 20.59
C ARG A 344 18.05 26.40 20.67
N ALA A 345 17.61 26.95 19.55
CA ALA A 345 16.84 28.19 19.52
C ALA A 345 15.35 27.97 19.88
N ALA A 346 14.87 26.71 19.79
CA ALA A 346 13.52 26.34 20.13
C ALA A 346 13.34 25.86 21.57
N GLU A 347 14.45 25.57 22.29
CA GLU A 347 14.50 25.30 23.74
C GLU A 347 14.46 26.60 24.55
#